data_9a404e66a43a0a97c0f61b57aa7aff48
#
_entry.id   9a404e66a43a0a97c0f61b57aa7aff48
#
_cell.length_a   1.000
_cell.length_b   1.000
_cell.length_c   1.000
_cell.angle_alpha   90.00
_cell.angle_beta   90.00
_cell.angle_gamma   90.00
#
_symmetry.space_group_name_H-M   'P 1'
#
loop_
_entity.id
_entity.type
_entity.pdbx_description
1 polymer ?
#
loop_
_entity_poly.entity_id
_entity_poly.type
_entity_poly.pdbx_seq_one_letter_code
_entity_poly.pdbx_strand_id
1 'polypeptide(L)'
;MRTIHTDEIIKNIKEMCIEANLSLTEDMKCRFKNATESEKSPLGKQILNQLQENMEIAAADQIPICQDTGMAIVFLNIGQDVHIEGMDLHDAVNEGVRQGYTEGYLRKSVVKDPLIRENTKDNTPAIMHIDIVPGENLEILVAPKGFGSENMSRIFMLKPADGEEGIKKSVIQAVKDAGPNACPPMVVGVGLGGSFEKAAFLAKKALTRNLDTPVSYTHLRAH
;
A
#
# COMPACT_ATOMS: atom_id res chain seq x y z
N MET A 1 -12.03 -28.42 4.65
CA MET A 1 -12.62 -27.06 4.73
C MET A 1 -12.18 -26.47 6.07
N ARG A 2 -11.40 -25.41 6.04
CA ARG A 2 -10.88 -24.72 7.23
C ARG A 2 -11.85 -23.62 7.62
N THR A 3 -12.24 -23.55 8.89
CA THR A 3 -13.06 -22.46 9.41
C THR A 3 -12.15 -21.41 10.04
N ILE A 4 -12.40 -20.15 9.72
CA ILE A 4 -11.69 -18.98 10.26
C ILE A 4 -12.75 -18.04 10.84
N HIS A 5 -12.63 -17.72 12.12
CA HIS A 5 -13.54 -16.79 12.76
C HIS A 5 -13.16 -15.34 12.49
N THR A 6 -14.15 -14.49 12.27
CA THR A 6 -13.91 -13.06 11.96
C THR A 6 -13.18 -12.31 13.05
N ASP A 7 -13.23 -12.75 14.31
CA ASP A 7 -12.45 -12.16 15.40
C ASP A 7 -10.93 -12.26 15.16
N GLU A 8 -10.47 -13.36 14.54
CA GLU A 8 -9.06 -13.51 14.14
C GLU A 8 -8.70 -12.51 13.03
N ILE A 9 -9.61 -12.30 12.07
CA ILE A 9 -9.44 -11.33 11.00
C ILE A 9 -9.34 -9.92 11.56
N ILE A 10 -10.26 -9.54 12.45
CA ILE A 10 -10.29 -8.23 13.13
C ILE A 10 -8.97 -7.99 13.86
N LYS A 11 -8.55 -8.94 14.68
CA LYS A 11 -7.33 -8.85 15.48
C LYS A 11 -6.10 -8.66 14.58
N ASN A 12 -5.93 -9.49 13.56
CA ASN A 12 -4.78 -9.42 12.68
C ASN A 12 -4.75 -8.11 11.87
N ILE A 13 -5.88 -7.65 11.34
CA ILE A 13 -5.95 -6.38 10.60
C ILE A 13 -5.62 -5.20 11.52
N LYS A 14 -6.11 -5.20 12.75
CA LYS A 14 -5.78 -4.20 13.75
C LYS A 14 -4.26 -4.11 13.96
N GLU A 15 -3.63 -5.24 14.25
CA GLU A 15 -2.19 -5.33 14.49
C GLU A 15 -1.39 -4.89 13.26
N MET A 16 -1.76 -5.34 12.06
CA MET A 16 -1.12 -4.96 10.80
C MET A 16 -1.25 -3.46 10.51
N CYS A 17 -2.40 -2.83 10.79
CA CYS A 17 -2.57 -1.39 10.61
C CYS A 17 -1.59 -0.60 11.50
N ILE A 18 -1.40 -1.02 12.73
CA ILE A 18 -0.48 -0.39 13.67
C ILE A 18 0.96 -0.62 13.21
N GLU A 19 1.37 -1.87 13.04
CA GLU A 19 2.74 -2.25 12.68
C GLU A 19 3.21 -1.57 11.38
N ALA A 20 2.38 -1.57 10.34
CA ALA A 20 2.72 -0.99 9.05
C ALA A 20 2.92 0.53 9.08
N ASN A 21 2.45 1.22 10.14
CA ASN A 21 2.68 2.64 10.34
C ASN A 21 3.85 2.96 11.29
N LEU A 22 4.34 1.96 12.05
CA LEU A 22 5.43 2.14 13.01
C LEU A 22 6.79 1.67 12.48
N SER A 23 6.80 0.70 11.58
CA SER A 23 8.04 0.12 11.06
C SER A 23 7.98 -0.19 9.57
N LEU A 24 9.12 -0.08 8.91
CA LEU A 24 9.28 -0.52 7.52
C LEU A 24 9.72 -1.98 7.45
N THR A 25 9.41 -2.63 6.32
CA THR A 25 9.91 -3.96 6.00
C THR A 25 11.44 -3.97 5.81
N GLU A 26 12.08 -5.10 6.00
CA GLU A 26 13.54 -5.22 5.93
C GLU A 26 14.11 -4.89 4.55
N ASP A 27 13.39 -5.24 3.47
CA ASP A 27 13.78 -4.86 2.11
C ASP A 27 13.76 -3.33 1.91
N MET A 28 12.78 -2.63 2.48
CA MET A 28 12.74 -1.16 2.46
C MET A 28 13.91 -0.54 3.25
N LYS A 29 14.21 -1.04 4.45
CA LYS A 29 15.35 -0.58 5.26
C LYS A 29 16.67 -0.77 4.51
N CYS A 30 16.84 -1.92 3.86
CA CYS A 30 18.00 -2.22 3.03
C CYS A 30 18.12 -1.23 1.86
N ARG A 31 17.00 -0.90 1.17
CA ARG A 31 16.99 0.08 0.08
C ARG A 31 17.34 1.50 0.54
N PHE A 32 16.88 1.93 1.70
CA PHE A 32 17.28 3.22 2.28
C PHE A 32 18.78 3.28 2.55
N LYS A 33 19.36 2.24 3.15
CA LYS A 33 20.80 2.14 3.39
C LYS A 33 21.59 2.24 2.08
N ASN A 34 21.23 1.44 1.08
CA ASN A 34 21.87 1.43 -0.24
C ASN A 34 21.75 2.81 -0.94
N ALA A 35 20.58 3.46 -0.81
CA ALA A 35 20.35 4.79 -1.36
C ALA A 35 21.28 5.82 -0.71
N THR A 36 21.44 5.78 0.60
CA THR A 36 22.34 6.69 1.35
C THR A 36 23.81 6.49 0.94
N GLU A 37 24.23 5.24 0.76
CA GLU A 37 25.61 4.93 0.34
C GLU A 37 25.90 5.41 -1.09
N SER A 38 24.92 5.28 -1.99
CA SER A 38 25.06 5.64 -3.42
C SER A 38 24.78 7.11 -3.74
N GLU A 39 24.11 7.85 -2.85
CA GLU A 39 23.76 9.26 -3.04
C GLU A 39 25.04 10.11 -3.15
N LYS A 40 25.08 10.99 -4.14
CA LYS A 40 26.23 11.86 -4.42
C LYS A 40 26.07 13.26 -3.83
N SER A 41 24.84 13.74 -3.69
CA SER A 41 24.55 15.05 -3.12
C SER A 41 24.74 15.04 -1.60
N PRO A 42 25.55 15.93 -1.03
CA PRO A 42 25.66 16.06 0.44
C PRO A 42 24.30 16.31 1.12
N LEU A 43 23.47 17.16 0.51
CA LEU A 43 22.12 17.43 1.00
C LEU A 43 21.23 16.19 0.92
N GLY A 44 21.30 15.44 -0.20
CA GLY A 44 20.57 14.20 -0.37
C GLY A 44 20.95 13.15 0.69
N LYS A 45 22.23 12.99 0.99
CA LYS A 45 22.73 12.13 2.07
C LYS A 45 22.20 12.55 3.45
N GLN A 46 22.22 13.85 3.73
CA GLN A 46 21.69 14.38 4.99
C GLN A 46 20.21 14.05 5.14
N ILE A 47 19.41 14.24 4.09
CA ILE A 47 17.96 13.93 4.11
C ILE A 47 17.73 12.43 4.32
N LEU A 48 18.45 11.57 3.58
CA LEU A 48 18.31 10.12 3.73
C LEU A 48 18.70 9.63 5.14
N ASN A 49 19.74 10.21 5.74
CA ASN A 49 20.12 9.92 7.13
C ASN A 49 19.02 10.33 8.12
N GLN A 50 18.42 11.52 7.96
CA GLN A 50 17.30 11.97 8.79
C GLN A 50 16.08 11.05 8.67
N LEU A 51 15.80 10.54 7.46
CA LEU A 51 14.72 9.58 7.25
C LEU A 51 15.01 8.24 7.93
N GLN A 52 16.26 7.77 7.93
CA GLN A 52 16.64 6.55 8.64
C GLN A 52 16.52 6.74 10.16
N GLU A 53 17.02 7.84 10.70
CA GLU A 53 16.88 8.19 12.12
C GLU A 53 15.40 8.26 12.52
N ASN A 54 14.54 8.88 11.69
CA ASN A 54 13.09 8.93 11.93
C ASN A 54 12.47 7.53 11.99
N MET A 55 12.88 6.61 11.13
CA MET A 55 12.39 5.22 11.14
C MET A 55 12.82 4.47 12.42
N GLU A 56 14.06 4.70 12.88
CA GLU A 56 14.57 4.09 14.12
C GLU A 56 13.82 4.62 15.34
N ILE A 57 13.60 5.93 15.43
CA ILE A 57 12.81 6.57 16.50
C ILE A 57 11.37 6.05 16.49
N ALA A 58 10.73 6.02 15.32
CA ALA A 58 9.35 5.55 15.19
C ALA A 58 9.18 4.12 15.70
N ALA A 59 10.08 3.23 15.34
CA ALA A 59 10.06 1.83 15.78
C ALA A 59 10.38 1.68 17.28
N ALA A 60 11.33 2.45 17.81
CA ALA A 60 11.73 2.40 19.23
C ALA A 60 10.66 2.96 20.16
N ASP A 61 10.09 4.13 19.79
CA ASP A 61 9.13 4.85 20.61
C ASP A 61 7.67 4.45 20.32
N GLN A 62 7.46 3.54 19.37
CA GLN A 62 6.14 3.05 18.96
C GLN A 62 5.20 4.19 18.51
N ILE A 63 5.73 5.12 17.71
CA ILE A 63 5.01 6.24 17.13
C ILE A 63 4.98 6.13 15.59
N PRO A 64 3.98 6.69 14.91
CA PRO A 64 3.90 6.63 13.45
C PRO A 64 5.11 7.29 12.77
N ILE A 65 5.61 6.64 11.71
CA ILE A 65 6.74 7.13 10.88
C ILE A 65 6.40 8.49 10.24
N CYS A 66 5.12 8.73 9.95
CA CYS A 66 4.65 9.92 9.24
C CYS A 66 3.33 10.42 9.86
N GLN A 67 3.08 11.73 9.75
CA GLN A 67 1.79 12.33 10.13
C GLN A 67 0.64 11.89 9.18
N ASP A 68 0.93 11.45 7.97
CA ASP A 68 -0.06 10.87 7.05
C ASP A 68 0.01 9.34 7.13
N THR A 69 -0.83 8.76 7.96
CA THR A 69 -0.98 7.30 8.10
C THR A 69 -1.96 6.71 7.09
N GLY A 70 -2.49 7.54 6.21
CA GLY A 70 -3.25 7.18 5.01
C GLY A 70 -4.60 6.51 5.25
N MET A 71 -5.11 5.90 4.19
CA MET A 71 -6.22 4.95 4.24
C MET A 71 -5.70 3.52 4.24
N ALA A 72 -6.44 2.59 4.83
CA ALA A 72 -6.12 1.17 4.75
C ALA A 72 -6.57 0.59 3.41
N ILE A 73 -5.62 -0.01 2.68
CA ILE A 73 -5.91 -0.86 1.53
C ILE A 73 -5.65 -2.29 1.97
N VAL A 74 -6.66 -3.15 1.86
CA VAL A 74 -6.62 -4.53 2.34
C VAL A 74 -6.79 -5.47 1.15
N PHE A 75 -5.81 -6.33 0.95
CA PHE A 75 -5.88 -7.42 -0.02
C PHE A 75 -6.12 -8.73 0.72
N LEU A 76 -7.13 -9.47 0.27
CA LEU A 76 -7.53 -10.76 0.82
C LEU A 76 -7.44 -11.81 -0.29
N ASN A 77 -6.60 -12.84 -0.11
CA ASN A 77 -6.63 -14.04 -0.91
C ASN A 77 -7.28 -15.14 -0.09
N ILE A 78 -8.53 -15.46 -0.42
CA ILE A 78 -9.35 -16.42 0.31
C ILE A 78 -9.28 -17.76 -0.40
N GLY A 79 -8.78 -18.78 0.30
CA GLY A 79 -8.80 -20.16 -0.21
C GLY A 79 -10.23 -20.64 -0.46
N GLN A 80 -10.43 -21.34 -1.59
CA GLN A 80 -11.77 -21.85 -1.98
C GLN A 80 -12.37 -22.80 -0.93
N ASP A 81 -11.54 -23.45 -0.11
CA ASP A 81 -11.94 -24.37 0.95
C ASP A 81 -11.98 -23.69 2.34
N VAL A 82 -11.94 -22.36 2.38
CA VAL A 82 -12.10 -21.58 3.62
C VAL A 82 -13.56 -21.26 3.84
N HIS A 83 -14.02 -21.49 5.06
CA HIS A 83 -15.31 -21.01 5.58
C HIS A 83 -15.05 -19.89 6.58
N ILE A 84 -15.62 -18.72 6.34
CA ILE A 84 -15.54 -17.58 7.26
C ILE A 84 -16.79 -17.59 8.13
N GLU A 85 -16.59 -17.63 9.45
CA GLU A 85 -17.66 -17.66 10.44
C GLU A 85 -17.63 -16.40 11.30
N GLY A 86 -18.80 -15.92 11.72
CA GLY A 86 -18.97 -14.75 12.57
C GLY A 86 -19.73 -13.63 11.86
N MET A 87 -19.25 -12.39 11.93
CA MET A 87 -19.89 -11.25 11.27
C MET A 87 -19.59 -11.21 9.77
N ASP A 88 -20.23 -10.29 9.05
CA ASP A 88 -19.92 -10.03 7.65
C ASP A 88 -18.40 -9.68 7.47
N LEU A 89 -17.79 -10.22 6.42
CA LEU A 89 -16.36 -10.06 6.19
C LEU A 89 -15.97 -8.58 5.98
N HIS A 90 -16.78 -7.79 5.27
CA HIS A 90 -16.51 -6.38 5.08
C HIS A 90 -16.58 -5.61 6.40
N ASP A 91 -17.54 -5.96 7.23
CA ASP A 91 -17.68 -5.36 8.57
C ASP A 91 -16.51 -5.76 9.47
N ALA A 92 -16.05 -7.02 9.42
CA ALA A 92 -14.89 -7.49 10.17
C ALA A 92 -13.60 -6.76 9.76
N VAL A 93 -13.37 -6.60 8.46
CA VAL A 93 -12.20 -5.83 7.96
C VAL A 93 -12.28 -4.37 8.43
N ASN A 94 -13.43 -3.73 8.30
CA ASN A 94 -13.61 -2.35 8.75
C ASN A 94 -13.47 -2.23 10.28
N GLU A 95 -13.94 -3.21 11.04
CA GLU A 95 -13.76 -3.22 12.50
C GLU A 95 -12.28 -3.31 12.88
N GLY A 96 -11.52 -4.18 12.23
CA GLY A 96 -10.07 -4.27 12.41
C GLY A 96 -9.35 -2.95 12.11
N VAL A 97 -9.71 -2.28 11.00
CA VAL A 97 -9.16 -0.95 10.66
C VAL A 97 -9.57 0.10 11.69
N ARG A 98 -10.83 0.15 12.11
CA ARG A 98 -11.31 1.07 13.15
C ARG A 98 -10.52 0.94 14.43
N GLN A 99 -10.35 -0.29 14.92
CA GLN A 99 -9.57 -0.56 16.12
C GLN A 99 -8.10 -0.18 15.92
N GLY A 100 -7.48 -0.58 14.81
CA GLY A 100 -6.08 -0.27 14.51
C GLY A 100 -5.80 1.23 14.50
N TYR A 101 -6.62 2.00 13.78
CA TYR A 101 -6.44 3.46 13.71
C TYR A 101 -6.80 4.19 15.00
N THR A 102 -7.63 3.61 15.86
CA THR A 102 -8.00 4.20 17.14
C THR A 102 -6.98 3.88 18.22
N GLU A 103 -6.64 2.60 18.39
CA GLU A 103 -5.72 2.14 19.43
C GLU A 103 -4.25 2.46 19.11
N GLY A 104 -3.89 2.48 17.82
CA GLY A 104 -2.56 2.89 17.33
C GLY A 104 -2.35 4.40 17.26
N TYR A 105 -3.35 5.21 17.70
CA TYR A 105 -3.29 6.68 17.62
C TYR A 105 -2.98 7.21 16.21
N LEU A 106 -3.41 6.48 15.20
CA LEU A 106 -3.17 6.83 13.80
C LEU A 106 -4.13 7.94 13.34
N ARG A 107 -3.71 8.72 12.34
CA ARG A 107 -4.52 9.80 11.79
C ARG A 107 -5.72 9.25 11.02
N LYS A 108 -6.92 9.67 11.39
CA LYS A 108 -8.17 9.34 10.74
C LYS A 108 -8.45 10.33 9.61
N SER A 109 -8.13 9.95 8.37
CA SER A 109 -8.16 10.84 7.21
C SER A 109 -9.32 10.59 6.25
N VAL A 110 -10.06 9.48 6.42
CA VAL A 110 -11.15 9.10 5.52
C VAL A 110 -12.37 10.01 5.72
N VAL A 111 -12.98 10.43 4.63
CA VAL A 111 -14.20 11.24 4.60
C VAL A 111 -15.35 10.44 3.99
N LYS A 112 -16.58 10.73 4.42
CA LYS A 112 -17.80 10.07 3.94
C LYS A 112 -18.12 10.41 2.48
N ASP A 113 -17.78 11.62 2.09
CA ASP A 113 -18.05 12.16 0.77
C ASP A 113 -16.92 13.10 0.34
N PRO A 114 -16.41 12.99 -0.90
CA PRO A 114 -15.26 13.76 -1.36
C PRO A 114 -15.54 15.27 -1.51
N LEU A 115 -16.79 15.68 -1.66
CA LEU A 115 -17.18 17.08 -1.80
C LEU A 115 -17.52 17.72 -0.46
N ILE A 116 -18.35 17.06 0.35
CA ILE A 116 -18.77 17.53 1.68
C ILE A 116 -17.63 17.39 2.69
N ARG A 117 -16.80 16.37 2.55
CA ARG A 117 -15.58 16.10 3.33
C ARG A 117 -15.82 15.93 4.83
N GLU A 118 -16.98 15.43 5.22
CA GLU A 118 -17.23 15.04 6.61
C GLU A 118 -16.38 13.83 6.97
N ASN A 119 -15.51 13.94 7.99
CA ASN A 119 -14.65 12.88 8.44
C ASN A 119 -15.43 11.73 9.07
N THR A 120 -15.05 10.48 8.77
CA THR A 120 -15.69 9.28 9.33
C THR A 120 -15.35 9.04 10.79
N LYS A 121 -14.27 9.64 11.29
CA LYS A 121 -13.75 9.60 12.66
C LYS A 121 -13.12 8.25 13.08
N ASP A 122 -13.14 7.26 12.23
CA ASP A 122 -12.63 5.92 12.50
C ASP A 122 -11.74 5.35 11.37
N ASN A 123 -11.51 6.16 10.33
CA ASN A 123 -10.73 5.83 9.13
C ASN A 123 -11.30 4.70 8.28
N THR A 124 -12.60 4.43 8.39
CA THR A 124 -13.32 3.48 7.52
C THR A 124 -14.18 4.22 6.49
N PRO A 125 -14.58 3.55 5.37
CA PRO A 125 -14.25 2.17 5.05
C PRO A 125 -12.83 1.98 4.53
N ALA A 126 -12.29 0.78 4.70
CA ALA A 126 -11.10 0.34 3.99
C ALA A 126 -11.38 0.12 2.49
N ILE A 127 -10.34 0.25 1.66
CA ILE A 127 -10.41 -0.22 0.27
C ILE A 127 -10.04 -1.70 0.27
N MET A 128 -11.00 -2.56 -0.09
CA MET A 128 -10.80 -4.01 -0.07
C MET A 128 -10.68 -4.57 -1.49
N HIS A 129 -9.73 -5.46 -1.66
CA HIS A 129 -9.56 -6.28 -2.86
C HIS A 129 -9.58 -7.75 -2.43
N ILE A 130 -10.52 -8.52 -2.98
CA ILE A 130 -10.73 -9.92 -2.60
C ILE A 130 -10.53 -10.78 -3.83
N ASP A 131 -9.64 -11.77 -3.72
CA ASP A 131 -9.42 -12.82 -4.71
C ASP A 131 -9.74 -14.18 -4.08
N ILE A 132 -10.39 -15.07 -4.83
CA ILE A 132 -10.56 -16.47 -4.46
C ILE A 132 -9.44 -17.28 -5.10
N VAL A 133 -8.70 -18.02 -4.28
CA VAL A 133 -7.54 -18.82 -4.71
C VAL A 133 -7.73 -20.29 -4.33
N PRO A 134 -7.03 -21.25 -4.95
CA PRO A 134 -7.09 -22.65 -4.54
C PRO A 134 -6.58 -22.86 -3.11
N GLY A 135 -7.17 -23.84 -2.41
CA GLY A 135 -6.69 -24.28 -1.09
C GLY A 135 -7.51 -23.73 0.08
N GLU A 136 -6.93 -23.83 1.28
CA GLU A 136 -7.59 -23.53 2.55
C GLU A 136 -6.87 -22.45 3.38
N ASN A 137 -6.05 -21.61 2.74
CA ASN A 137 -5.38 -20.51 3.39
C ASN A 137 -6.15 -19.20 3.18
N LEU A 138 -6.12 -18.35 4.19
CA LEU A 138 -6.48 -16.94 4.09
C LEU A 138 -5.20 -16.12 4.24
N GLU A 139 -4.88 -15.35 3.21
CA GLU A 139 -3.79 -14.39 3.25
C GLU A 139 -4.37 -12.98 3.34
N ILE A 140 -3.86 -12.21 4.28
CA ILE A 140 -4.26 -10.81 4.49
C ILE A 140 -3.01 -9.96 4.32
N LEU A 141 -3.13 -8.89 3.53
CA LEU A 141 -2.11 -7.88 3.40
C LEU A 141 -2.74 -6.52 3.62
N VAL A 142 -2.19 -5.74 4.54
CA VAL A 142 -2.62 -4.37 4.83
C VAL A 142 -1.56 -3.39 4.35
N ALA A 143 -1.97 -2.44 3.53
CA ALA A 143 -1.10 -1.40 3.01
C ALA A 143 -1.69 -0.02 3.33
N PRO A 144 -1.21 0.68 4.36
CA PRO A 144 -1.56 2.08 4.58
C PRO A 144 -1.09 2.93 3.39
N LYS A 145 -2.00 3.68 2.79
CA LYS A 145 -1.70 4.49 1.60
C LYS A 145 -1.96 5.96 1.85
N GLY A 146 -0.87 6.72 1.96
CA GLY A 146 -0.91 8.17 2.12
C GLY A 146 -1.58 8.88 0.94
N PHE A 147 -2.38 9.90 1.23
CA PHE A 147 -3.16 10.61 0.21
C PHE A 147 -2.30 11.50 -0.69
N GLY A 148 -1.21 12.06 -0.19
CA GLY A 148 -0.29 12.86 -1.00
C GLY A 148 0.24 12.07 -2.18
N SER A 149 0.85 10.92 -1.93
CA SER A 149 1.36 10.04 -2.98
C SER A 149 0.26 9.38 -3.81
N GLU A 150 -0.91 9.09 -3.23
CA GLU A 150 -2.06 8.57 -3.98
C GLU A 150 -2.52 9.54 -5.07
N ASN A 151 -2.60 10.82 -4.76
CA ASN A 151 -2.99 11.85 -5.71
C ASN A 151 -2.01 12.04 -6.88
N MET A 152 -0.79 11.48 -6.75
CA MET A 152 0.22 11.52 -7.82
C MET A 152 0.12 10.34 -8.78
N SER A 153 -0.79 9.40 -8.56
CA SER A 153 -1.05 8.30 -9.47
C SER A 153 -1.56 8.79 -10.81
N ARG A 154 -1.15 8.13 -11.90
CA ARG A 154 -1.53 8.47 -13.28
C ARG A 154 -1.90 7.22 -14.04
N ILE A 155 -2.80 7.37 -15.00
CA ILE A 155 -3.13 6.34 -15.97
C ILE A 155 -2.92 6.88 -17.38
N PHE A 156 -2.34 6.07 -18.26
CA PHE A 156 -2.04 6.44 -19.64
C PHE A 156 -2.66 5.41 -20.58
N MET A 157 -3.44 5.88 -21.54
CA MET A 157 -4.03 5.04 -22.59
C MET A 157 -3.12 5.05 -23.81
N LEU A 158 -2.17 4.12 -23.84
CA LEU A 158 -1.17 4.03 -24.91
C LEU A 158 -1.72 3.23 -26.11
N LYS A 159 -1.22 3.55 -27.30
CA LYS A 159 -1.47 2.77 -28.51
C LYS A 159 -0.44 1.61 -28.60
N PRO A 160 -0.77 0.49 -29.25
CA PRO A 160 0.18 -0.59 -29.45
C PRO A 160 1.48 -0.14 -30.14
N ALA A 161 1.41 0.85 -31.01
CA ALA A 161 2.56 1.43 -31.71
C ALA A 161 3.54 2.19 -30.79
N ASP A 162 3.09 2.63 -29.60
CA ASP A 162 3.95 3.33 -28.64
C ASP A 162 4.99 2.38 -28.01
N GLY A 163 4.67 1.08 -27.96
CA GLY A 163 5.56 0.03 -27.51
C GLY A 163 6.19 0.25 -26.14
N GLU A 164 7.32 -0.39 -25.89
CA GLU A 164 8.06 -0.31 -24.64
C GLU A 164 8.55 1.13 -24.34
N GLU A 165 8.96 1.85 -25.38
CA GLU A 165 9.44 3.23 -25.23
C GLU A 165 8.32 4.19 -24.79
N GLY A 166 7.09 3.98 -25.25
CA GLY A 166 5.92 4.74 -24.78
C GLY A 166 5.65 4.49 -23.30
N ILE A 167 5.76 3.23 -22.84
CA ILE A 167 5.62 2.88 -21.42
C ILE A 167 6.69 3.56 -20.58
N LYS A 168 7.96 3.46 -20.96
CA LYS A 168 9.08 4.10 -20.25
C LYS A 168 8.89 5.62 -20.12
N LYS A 169 8.51 6.28 -21.24
CA LYS A 169 8.23 7.71 -21.25
C LYS A 169 7.10 8.08 -20.30
N SER A 170 6.03 7.31 -20.28
CA SER A 170 4.87 7.54 -19.39
C SER A 170 5.24 7.40 -17.91
N VAL A 171 6.02 6.38 -17.55
CA VAL A 171 6.52 6.20 -16.17
C VAL A 171 7.41 7.37 -15.76
N ILE A 172 8.36 7.76 -16.59
CA ILE A 172 9.24 8.91 -16.32
C ILE A 172 8.43 10.20 -16.19
N GLN A 173 7.42 10.39 -17.05
CA GLN A 173 6.56 11.57 -16.99
C GLN A 173 5.76 11.58 -15.68
N ALA A 174 5.17 10.47 -15.27
CA ALA A 174 4.44 10.37 -13.99
C ALA A 174 5.32 10.73 -12.79
N VAL A 175 6.57 10.24 -12.77
CA VAL A 175 7.53 10.53 -11.69
C VAL A 175 7.92 12.02 -11.69
N LYS A 176 8.16 12.62 -12.87
CA LYS A 176 8.46 14.05 -12.98
C LYS A 176 7.31 14.93 -12.51
N ASP A 177 6.08 14.58 -12.91
CA ASP A 177 4.87 15.33 -12.53
C ASP A 177 4.58 15.21 -11.04
N ALA A 178 4.88 14.07 -10.44
CA ALA A 178 4.73 13.86 -9.01
C ALA A 178 5.68 14.75 -8.19
N GLY A 179 6.95 14.84 -8.60
CA GLY A 179 7.94 15.65 -7.92
C GLY A 179 7.96 15.44 -6.40
N PRO A 180 8.04 16.51 -5.61
CA PRO A 180 8.08 16.40 -4.14
C PRO A 180 6.73 15.98 -3.52
N ASN A 181 5.62 16.06 -4.26
CA ASN A 181 4.28 15.76 -3.75
C ASN A 181 4.07 14.26 -3.45
N ALA A 182 4.92 13.39 -4.00
CA ALA A 182 4.91 11.95 -3.71
C ALA A 182 5.75 11.57 -2.49
N CYS A 183 6.34 12.52 -1.78
CA CYS A 183 7.19 12.32 -0.60
C CYS A 183 8.40 11.41 -0.91
N PRO A 184 9.40 11.88 -1.72
CA PRO A 184 10.59 11.09 -2.05
C PRO A 184 11.38 10.66 -0.80
N PRO A 185 12.08 9.50 -0.86
CA PRO A 185 12.27 8.61 -2.00
C PRO A 185 11.01 7.81 -2.35
N MET A 186 10.73 7.63 -3.65
CA MET A 186 9.49 7.05 -4.14
C MET A 186 9.63 5.57 -4.50
N VAL A 187 8.60 4.79 -4.18
CA VAL A 187 8.37 3.48 -4.80
C VAL A 187 7.29 3.63 -5.86
N VAL A 188 7.58 3.18 -7.08
CA VAL A 188 6.69 3.32 -8.23
C VAL A 188 6.09 1.96 -8.59
N GLY A 189 4.79 1.81 -8.38
CA GLY A 189 4.03 0.65 -8.85
C GLY A 189 3.56 0.86 -10.27
N VAL A 190 3.87 -0.08 -11.16
CA VAL A 190 3.47 -0.03 -12.57
C VAL A 190 2.56 -1.21 -12.88
N GLY A 191 1.37 -0.93 -13.39
CA GLY A 191 0.42 -1.93 -13.91
C GLY A 191 0.26 -1.75 -15.41
N LEU A 192 0.35 -2.84 -16.16
CA LEU A 192 0.26 -2.84 -17.61
C LEU A 192 -0.83 -3.79 -18.08
N GLY A 193 -1.67 -3.30 -18.99
CA GLY A 193 -2.67 -4.12 -19.68
C GLY A 193 -3.90 -4.47 -18.83
N GLY A 194 -4.74 -5.34 -19.35
CA GLY A 194 -6.08 -5.61 -18.85
C GLY A 194 -7.06 -4.49 -19.25
N SER A 195 -8.01 -4.23 -18.38
CA SER A 195 -8.93 -3.10 -18.48
C SER A 195 -8.40 -1.90 -17.71
N PHE A 196 -9.07 -0.75 -17.83
CA PHE A 196 -8.71 0.50 -17.14
C PHE A 196 -8.53 0.29 -15.64
N GLU A 197 -9.51 -0.30 -14.98
CA GLU A 197 -9.48 -0.56 -13.52
C GLU A 197 -8.46 -1.65 -13.17
N LYS A 198 -8.26 -2.64 -14.03
CA LYS A 198 -7.28 -3.71 -13.79
C LYS A 198 -5.84 -3.18 -13.83
N ALA A 199 -5.51 -2.29 -14.75
CA ALA A 199 -4.20 -1.64 -14.79
C ALA A 199 -3.93 -0.83 -13.50
N ALA A 200 -4.92 -0.05 -13.05
CA ALA A 200 -4.82 0.69 -11.79
C ALA A 200 -4.65 -0.24 -10.57
N PHE A 201 -5.44 -1.32 -10.51
CA PHE A 201 -5.31 -2.35 -9.47
C PHE A 201 -3.92 -2.99 -9.46
N LEU A 202 -3.38 -3.38 -10.63
CA LEU A 202 -2.05 -3.99 -10.75
C LEU A 202 -0.95 -3.02 -10.30
N ALA A 203 -1.06 -1.75 -10.64
CA ALA A 203 -0.13 -0.71 -10.18
C ALA A 203 -0.16 -0.60 -8.65
N LYS A 204 -1.35 -0.62 -8.03
CA LYS A 204 -1.53 -0.60 -6.59
C LYS A 204 -0.92 -1.84 -5.93
N LYS A 205 -1.24 -3.03 -6.44
CA LYS A 205 -0.71 -4.30 -5.93
C LYS A 205 0.81 -4.40 -6.11
N ALA A 206 1.38 -3.78 -7.13
CA ALA A 206 2.83 -3.75 -7.36
C ALA A 206 3.59 -3.03 -6.22
N LEU A 207 2.96 -2.05 -5.55
CA LEU A 207 3.57 -1.35 -4.39
C LEU A 207 3.76 -2.25 -3.16
N THR A 208 3.05 -3.38 -3.09
CA THR A 208 3.10 -4.30 -1.94
C THR A 208 4.07 -5.47 -2.16
N ARG A 209 4.79 -5.48 -3.29
CA ARG A 209 5.79 -6.51 -3.58
C ARG A 209 7.07 -6.22 -2.82
N ASN A 210 7.74 -7.29 -2.39
CA ASN A 210 9.11 -7.17 -1.89
C ASN A 210 10.01 -6.57 -2.99
N LEU A 211 10.78 -5.54 -2.66
CA LEU A 211 11.60 -4.79 -3.61
C LEU A 211 12.75 -5.60 -4.21
N ASP A 212 13.15 -6.68 -3.56
CA ASP A 212 14.22 -7.58 -4.04
C ASP A 212 13.68 -8.68 -4.96
N THR A 213 12.35 -8.78 -5.11
CA THR A 213 11.74 -9.76 -6.00
C THR A 213 11.86 -9.29 -7.46
N PRO A 214 12.44 -10.10 -8.36
CA PRO A 214 12.50 -9.77 -9.78
C PRO A 214 11.11 -9.52 -10.37
N VAL A 215 11.02 -8.60 -11.33
CA VAL A 215 9.78 -8.35 -12.06
C VAL A 215 9.39 -9.59 -12.83
N SER A 216 8.23 -10.17 -12.54
CA SER A 216 7.68 -11.29 -13.29
C SER A 216 6.77 -10.77 -14.40
N TYR A 217 7.08 -11.13 -15.65
CA TYR A 217 6.23 -10.85 -16.82
C TYR A 217 4.99 -11.75 -16.92
N THR A 218 4.82 -12.72 -16.03
CA THR A 218 3.72 -13.68 -16.07
C THR A 218 2.33 -13.07 -15.94
N HIS A 219 2.23 -11.85 -15.45
CA HIS A 219 0.96 -11.13 -15.30
C HIS A 219 0.68 -10.12 -16.44
N LEU A 220 1.57 -10.04 -17.43
CA LEU A 220 1.46 -9.11 -18.57
C LEU A 220 0.73 -9.70 -19.79
N ARG A 221 0.22 -10.92 -19.71
CA ARG A 221 -0.62 -11.48 -20.77
C ARG A 221 -2.04 -10.94 -20.63
N ALA A 222 -2.22 -9.68 -21.06
CA ALA A 222 -3.52 -9.21 -21.47
C ALA A 222 -3.76 -9.69 -22.90
N HIS A 223 -4.91 -10.29 -23.15
CA HIS A 223 -5.39 -10.62 -24.48
C HIS A 223 -5.82 -9.35 -25.20
#